data_3ad2bd3e3f37a9dab804d5fe69697178
#
_entry.id   3ad2bd3e3f37a9dab804d5fe69697178
#
_cell.length_a   1.000
_cell.length_b   1.000
_cell.length_c   1.000
_cell.angle_alpha   90.00
_cell.angle_beta   90.00
_cell.angle_gamma   90.00
#
_symmetry.space_group_name_H-M   'P 1'
#
loop_
_entity.id
_entity.type
_entity.pdbx_description
1 polymer ?
#
loop_
_entity_poly.entity_id
_entity_poly.type
_entity_poly.pdbx_seq_one_letter_code
_entity_poly.pdbx_strand_id
1 'polypeptide(L)'
;HLNMKLKYVCTDMQNSQWKDSAASVDVIIMCPGMRHRHKVQVINFCYQHGKRPLLIPNTFEIFCSGAELDKIDDIPVFRPPGLRPTLEVRTLKRTLDLCVAVIGFVCALPFMLVTALAIKISDGGTILYSQVRTGRDGKNFRVYKFRTMRADAEKYSGPMLAQENDPRITWLGRFLRAVRIDELPQIWNVLVGDMSIVGPRPERPFFVQQYIEEMPEYAYRHNVKPGITGLAQVYGKYNTTPFDKLVYDLMYIQRCNILTDLIIIIQTVKVLFTKSATDGVQQFKEEIDLTKYEIRKGIYGDF
;
A
#
# COMPACT_ATOMS: atom_id res chain seq x y z
N HIS A 1 0.60 -6.07 16.82
CA HIS A 1 0.59 -4.62 17.02
C HIS A 1 1.44 -4.31 18.25
N LEU A 2 2.59 -3.65 18.03
CA LEU A 2 3.37 -3.08 19.13
C LEU A 2 2.57 -1.89 19.66
N ASN A 3 2.05 -2.01 20.90
CA ASN A 3 1.38 -0.91 21.58
C ASN A 3 2.50 0.01 22.12
N MET A 4 3.04 0.88 21.24
CA MET A 4 4.15 1.78 21.58
C MET A 4 3.60 3.13 22.00
N LYS A 5 4.17 3.68 23.07
CA LYS A 5 3.89 5.04 23.52
C LYS A 5 5.09 5.92 23.15
N LEU A 6 4.86 6.97 22.36
CA LEU A 6 5.91 7.94 22.02
C LEU A 6 6.34 8.67 23.31
N LYS A 7 7.64 8.70 23.58
CA LYS A 7 8.20 9.34 24.78
C LYS A 7 8.99 10.60 24.46
N TYR A 8 9.85 10.52 23.44
CA TYR A 8 10.69 11.62 23.02
C TYR A 8 10.72 11.77 21.50
N VAL A 9 10.89 13.00 21.03
CA VAL A 9 11.25 13.31 19.65
C VAL A 9 12.59 14.06 19.68
N CYS A 10 13.61 13.52 18.98
CA CYS A 10 14.91 14.14 18.87
C CYS A 10 15.10 14.69 17.46
N THR A 11 15.28 15.99 17.32
CA THR A 11 15.47 16.68 16.03
C THR A 11 16.93 16.98 15.72
N ASP A 12 17.80 16.94 16.75
CA ASP A 12 19.24 17.22 16.60
C ASP A 12 20.08 16.05 17.16
N MET A 13 21.00 15.56 16.33
CA MET A 13 21.92 14.47 16.66
C MET A 13 23.35 14.97 16.91
N GLN A 14 23.61 16.27 16.87
CA GLN A 14 24.96 16.81 17.05
C GLN A 14 25.37 16.80 18.54
N ASN A 15 24.40 16.88 19.44
CA ASN A 15 24.63 16.86 20.87
C ASN A 15 24.46 15.45 21.44
N SER A 16 25.30 15.02 22.39
CA SER A 16 25.22 13.69 23.02
C SER A 16 23.95 13.44 23.85
N GLN A 17 23.16 14.47 24.14
CA GLN A 17 21.92 14.38 24.93
C GLN A 17 20.86 13.43 24.38
N TRP A 18 20.87 13.14 23.06
CA TRP A 18 19.99 12.11 22.49
C TRP A 18 20.26 10.73 23.08
N LYS A 19 21.50 10.42 23.51
CA LYS A 19 21.88 9.13 24.11
C LYS A 19 21.20 8.91 25.45
N ASP A 20 21.05 9.93 26.26
CA ASP A 20 20.37 9.86 27.56
C ASP A 20 18.88 9.56 27.38
N SER A 21 18.27 10.24 26.41
CA SER A 21 16.87 9.95 26.03
C SER A 21 16.71 8.53 25.46
N ALA A 22 17.64 8.11 24.60
CA ALA A 22 17.68 6.79 23.99
C ALA A 22 17.88 5.68 25.02
N ALA A 23 18.69 5.90 26.05
CA ALA A 23 18.90 4.92 27.11
C ALA A 23 17.62 4.58 27.90
N SER A 24 16.67 5.53 28.00
CA SER A 24 15.43 5.40 28.77
C SER A 24 14.26 4.78 28.00
N VAL A 25 14.45 4.35 26.74
CA VAL A 25 13.42 3.74 25.88
C VAL A 25 13.89 2.38 25.36
N ASP A 26 12.94 1.53 24.94
CA ASP A 26 13.24 0.20 24.40
C ASP A 26 13.38 0.18 22.89
N VAL A 27 12.69 1.12 22.22
CA VAL A 27 12.62 1.19 20.75
C VAL A 27 12.99 2.58 20.29
N ILE A 28 13.86 2.65 19.29
CA ILE A 28 14.28 3.92 18.67
C ILE A 28 13.90 3.88 17.20
N ILE A 29 13.08 4.84 16.76
CA ILE A 29 12.60 4.95 15.37
C ILE A 29 13.40 6.02 14.65
N MET A 30 14.06 5.63 13.57
CA MET A 30 14.82 6.52 12.69
C MET A 30 13.95 6.97 11.51
N CYS A 31 13.82 8.29 11.32
CA CYS A 31 13.03 8.86 10.23
C CYS A 31 13.82 8.95 8.91
N PRO A 32 13.13 9.03 7.74
CA PRO A 32 13.76 9.02 6.42
C PRO A 32 14.78 10.14 6.19
N GLY A 33 14.51 11.33 6.74
CA GLY A 33 15.38 12.52 6.60
C GLY A 33 16.70 12.48 7.38
N MET A 34 16.91 11.46 8.23
CA MET A 34 18.13 11.34 9.02
C MET A 34 19.34 11.04 8.13
N ARG A 35 20.45 11.78 8.32
CA ARG A 35 21.71 11.56 7.60
C ARG A 35 22.28 10.16 7.89
N HIS A 36 22.88 9.53 6.90
CA HIS A 36 23.42 8.17 6.99
C HIS A 36 24.35 7.97 8.22
N ARG A 37 25.29 8.89 8.46
CA ARG A 37 26.19 8.83 9.62
C ARG A 37 25.45 8.74 10.97
N HIS A 38 24.33 9.44 11.09
CA HIS A 38 23.53 9.44 12.32
C HIS A 38 22.74 8.14 12.46
N LYS A 39 22.23 7.57 11.34
CA LYS A 39 21.59 6.24 11.36
C LYS A 39 22.58 5.18 11.89
N VAL A 40 23.83 5.20 11.41
CA VAL A 40 24.88 4.28 11.88
C VAL A 40 25.16 4.48 13.37
N GLN A 41 25.23 5.72 13.85
CA GLN A 41 25.45 6.00 15.28
C GLN A 41 24.31 5.47 16.15
N VAL A 42 23.05 5.65 15.73
CA VAL A 42 21.88 5.14 16.46
C VAL A 42 21.86 3.61 16.46
N ILE A 43 22.12 2.98 15.32
CA ILE A 43 22.17 1.51 15.22
C ILE A 43 23.25 0.95 16.15
N ASN A 44 24.46 1.51 16.14
CA ASN A 44 25.54 1.10 17.02
C ASN A 44 25.18 1.27 18.50
N PHE A 45 24.59 2.41 18.87
CA PHE A 45 24.09 2.63 20.22
C PHE A 45 23.05 1.58 20.62
N CYS A 46 22.09 1.29 19.74
CA CYS A 46 21.07 0.28 19.99
C CYS A 46 21.68 -1.10 20.26
N TYR A 47 22.63 -1.54 19.43
CA TYR A 47 23.29 -2.84 19.60
C TYR A 47 24.12 -2.91 20.88
N GLN A 48 24.82 -1.83 21.24
CA GLN A 48 25.60 -1.76 22.47
C GLN A 48 24.75 -1.80 23.75
N HIS A 49 23.50 -1.29 23.67
CA HIS A 49 22.62 -1.16 24.84
C HIS A 49 21.39 -2.08 24.79
N GLY A 50 21.37 -3.07 23.88
CA GLY A 50 20.24 -4.02 23.75
C GLY A 50 18.91 -3.39 23.38
N LYS A 51 18.93 -2.22 22.69
CA LYS A 51 17.73 -1.52 22.24
C LYS A 51 17.32 -1.98 20.84
N ARG A 52 16.05 -1.75 20.45
CA ARG A 52 15.53 -2.11 19.13
C ARG A 52 15.53 -0.92 18.20
N PRO A 53 16.43 -0.88 17.17
CA PRO A 53 16.33 0.14 16.13
C PRO A 53 15.22 -0.22 15.13
N LEU A 54 14.36 0.71 14.81
CA LEU A 54 13.40 0.63 13.69
C LEU A 54 13.73 1.74 12.71
N LEU A 55 13.68 1.43 11.43
CA LEU A 55 13.93 2.38 10.35
C LEU A 55 12.65 2.56 9.53
N ILE A 56 12.21 3.81 9.38
CA ILE A 56 11.25 4.16 8.34
C ILE A 56 12.06 4.37 7.05
N PRO A 57 11.94 3.46 6.07
CA PRO A 57 12.83 3.46 4.93
C PRO A 57 12.51 4.59 3.95
N ASN A 58 13.54 5.14 3.31
CA ASN A 58 13.41 5.89 2.06
C ASN A 58 13.53 4.93 0.85
N THR A 59 13.36 5.45 -0.36
CA THR A 59 13.40 4.66 -1.61
C THR A 59 14.72 3.90 -1.78
N PHE A 60 15.86 4.52 -1.46
CA PHE A 60 17.17 3.87 -1.56
C PHE A 60 17.29 2.67 -0.63
N GLU A 61 16.87 2.81 0.62
CA GLU A 61 16.91 1.73 1.61
C GLU A 61 15.99 0.57 1.22
N ILE A 62 14.85 0.88 0.58
CA ILE A 62 13.97 -0.15 0.04
C ILE A 62 14.68 -0.92 -1.07
N PHE A 63 15.30 -0.23 -2.04
CA PHE A 63 16.04 -0.91 -3.11
C PHE A 63 17.16 -1.80 -2.59
N CYS A 64 17.81 -1.39 -1.51
CA CYS A 64 18.88 -2.18 -0.89
C CYS A 64 18.37 -3.30 0.03
N SER A 65 17.13 -3.28 0.49
CA SER A 65 16.61 -4.22 1.51
C SER A 65 16.61 -5.69 1.08
N GLY A 66 16.59 -5.95 -0.22
CA GLY A 66 16.67 -7.30 -0.81
C GLY A 66 17.96 -7.56 -1.57
N ALA A 67 18.98 -6.73 -1.36
CA ALA A 67 20.23 -6.85 -2.10
C ALA A 67 20.99 -8.14 -1.74
N GLU A 68 21.50 -8.81 -2.75
CA GLU A 68 22.38 -9.97 -2.61
C GLU A 68 23.83 -9.51 -2.50
N LEU A 69 24.59 -10.20 -1.65
CA LEU A 69 26.04 -9.98 -1.58
C LEU A 69 26.69 -10.56 -2.84
N ASP A 70 27.44 -9.74 -3.53
CA ASP A 70 28.25 -10.11 -4.70
C ASP A 70 29.67 -9.58 -4.53
N LYS A 71 30.57 -9.86 -5.46
CA LYS A 71 31.95 -9.39 -5.41
C LYS A 71 32.43 -8.96 -6.79
N ILE A 72 33.25 -7.91 -6.80
CA ILE A 72 34.04 -7.50 -7.95
C ILE A 72 35.50 -7.64 -7.52
N ASP A 73 36.19 -8.63 -8.06
CA ASP A 73 37.47 -9.11 -7.54
C ASP A 73 37.37 -9.43 -6.04
N ASP A 74 38.09 -8.71 -5.18
CA ASP A 74 38.04 -8.87 -3.72
C ASP A 74 37.16 -7.85 -3.00
N ILE A 75 36.45 -7.01 -3.76
CA ILE A 75 35.58 -5.97 -3.17
C ILE A 75 34.16 -6.51 -3.03
N PRO A 76 33.63 -6.60 -1.79
CA PRO A 76 32.23 -6.95 -1.60
C PRO A 76 31.31 -5.84 -2.10
N VAL A 77 30.31 -6.20 -2.89
CA VAL A 77 29.31 -5.27 -3.42
C VAL A 77 27.89 -5.79 -3.14
N PHE A 78 26.94 -4.90 -3.01
CA PHE A 78 25.53 -5.24 -2.94
C PHE A 78 24.88 -5.08 -4.32
N ARG A 79 24.28 -6.14 -4.80
CA ARG A 79 23.47 -6.14 -6.02
C ARG A 79 22.00 -6.05 -5.63
N PRO A 80 21.32 -4.88 -5.83
CA PRO A 80 19.90 -4.76 -5.62
C PRO A 80 19.12 -5.74 -6.50
N PRO A 81 17.99 -6.31 -6.01
CA PRO A 81 17.16 -7.20 -6.81
C PRO A 81 16.53 -6.45 -7.98
N GLY A 82 16.29 -7.16 -9.07
CA GLY A 82 15.55 -6.62 -10.20
C GLY A 82 14.12 -6.25 -9.80
N LEU A 83 13.62 -5.13 -10.31
CA LEU A 83 12.24 -4.69 -10.09
C LEU A 83 11.24 -5.33 -11.06
N ARG A 84 11.64 -6.33 -11.82
CA ARG A 84 10.78 -7.10 -12.73
C ARG A 84 10.89 -8.59 -12.42
N PRO A 85 9.78 -9.28 -12.16
CA PRO A 85 9.81 -10.72 -11.95
C PRO A 85 10.32 -11.45 -13.19
N THR A 86 11.07 -12.54 -12.99
CA THR A 86 11.54 -13.41 -14.07
C THR A 86 10.37 -14.03 -14.84
N LEU A 87 10.63 -14.54 -16.03
CA LEU A 87 9.61 -15.20 -16.85
C LEU A 87 8.97 -16.38 -16.11
N GLU A 88 9.78 -17.17 -15.40
CA GLU A 88 9.33 -18.31 -14.59
C GLU A 88 8.33 -17.86 -13.50
N VAL A 89 8.69 -16.87 -12.70
CA VAL A 89 7.82 -16.32 -11.66
C VAL A 89 6.52 -15.79 -12.28
N ARG A 90 6.60 -15.11 -13.42
CA ARG A 90 5.41 -14.58 -14.13
C ARG A 90 4.48 -15.67 -14.62
N THR A 91 5.03 -16.78 -15.14
CA THR A 91 4.26 -17.92 -15.64
C THR A 91 3.58 -18.64 -14.49
N LEU A 92 4.33 -18.99 -13.44
CA LEU A 92 3.79 -19.65 -12.26
C LEU A 92 2.71 -18.80 -11.57
N LYS A 93 2.96 -17.49 -11.44
CA LYS A 93 1.99 -16.54 -10.91
C LYS A 93 0.72 -16.49 -11.77
N ARG A 94 0.84 -16.50 -13.10
CA ARG A 94 -0.32 -16.52 -14.00
C ARG A 94 -1.16 -17.77 -13.83
N THR A 95 -0.54 -18.92 -13.66
CA THR A 95 -1.25 -20.19 -13.38
C THR A 95 -2.01 -20.10 -12.07
N LEU A 96 -1.37 -19.62 -10.99
CA LEU A 96 -2.04 -19.39 -9.70
C LEU A 96 -3.22 -18.43 -9.84
N ASP A 97 -3.00 -17.28 -10.53
CA ASP A 97 -4.04 -16.28 -10.77
C ASP A 97 -5.27 -16.89 -11.47
N LEU A 98 -5.05 -17.70 -12.50
CA LEU A 98 -6.13 -18.35 -13.23
C LEU A 98 -6.88 -19.38 -12.37
N CYS A 99 -6.15 -20.24 -11.64
CA CYS A 99 -6.78 -21.22 -10.74
C CYS A 99 -7.65 -20.51 -9.69
N VAL A 100 -7.11 -19.51 -9.00
CA VAL A 100 -7.85 -18.77 -7.97
C VAL A 100 -9.01 -17.98 -8.57
N ALA A 101 -8.81 -17.35 -9.74
CA ALA A 101 -9.87 -16.58 -10.42
C ALA A 101 -11.01 -17.47 -10.91
N VAL A 102 -10.74 -18.65 -11.47
CA VAL A 102 -11.80 -19.58 -11.92
C VAL A 102 -12.62 -20.09 -10.73
N ILE A 103 -11.95 -20.56 -9.67
CA ILE A 103 -12.64 -21.00 -8.44
C ILE A 103 -13.42 -19.84 -7.84
N GLY A 104 -12.78 -18.67 -7.69
CA GLY A 104 -13.40 -17.48 -7.14
C GLY A 104 -14.60 -17.01 -7.97
N PHE A 105 -14.53 -17.08 -9.31
CA PHE A 105 -15.63 -16.72 -10.20
C PHE A 105 -16.85 -17.63 -10.02
N VAL A 106 -16.63 -18.95 -9.97
CA VAL A 106 -17.69 -19.93 -9.77
C VAL A 106 -18.37 -19.71 -8.41
N CYS A 107 -17.59 -19.55 -7.33
CA CYS A 107 -18.13 -19.27 -5.99
C CYS A 107 -18.82 -17.89 -5.89
N ALA A 108 -18.32 -16.88 -6.59
CA ALA A 108 -18.88 -15.53 -6.54
C ALA A 108 -20.13 -15.37 -7.43
N LEU A 109 -20.33 -16.22 -8.43
CA LEU A 109 -21.40 -16.07 -9.42
C LEU A 109 -22.80 -15.92 -8.81
N PRO A 110 -23.26 -16.75 -7.84
CA PRO A 110 -24.57 -16.56 -7.23
C PRO A 110 -24.70 -15.20 -6.53
N PHE A 111 -23.66 -14.75 -5.83
CA PHE A 111 -23.65 -13.44 -5.18
C PHE A 111 -23.67 -12.31 -6.19
N MET A 112 -22.94 -12.46 -7.30
CA MET A 112 -22.93 -11.49 -8.39
C MET A 112 -24.32 -11.36 -9.04
N LEU A 113 -25.03 -12.46 -9.27
CA LEU A 113 -26.38 -12.44 -9.84
C LEU A 113 -27.39 -11.77 -8.91
N VAL A 114 -27.36 -12.10 -7.62
CA VAL A 114 -28.22 -11.47 -6.60
C VAL A 114 -27.93 -9.96 -6.51
N THR A 115 -26.65 -9.57 -6.50
CA THR A 115 -26.24 -8.16 -6.45
C THR A 115 -26.67 -7.42 -7.71
N ALA A 116 -26.52 -8.02 -8.89
CA ALA A 116 -26.95 -7.43 -10.16
C ALA A 116 -28.46 -7.15 -10.17
N LEU A 117 -29.25 -8.12 -9.70
CA LEU A 117 -30.69 -7.99 -9.57
C LEU A 117 -31.09 -6.90 -8.56
N ALA A 118 -30.43 -6.88 -7.37
CA ALA A 118 -30.68 -5.87 -6.35
C ALA A 118 -30.38 -4.44 -6.86
N ILE A 119 -29.28 -4.23 -7.58
CA ILE A 119 -28.96 -2.92 -8.19
C ILE A 119 -30.03 -2.55 -9.23
N LYS A 120 -30.45 -3.51 -10.07
CA LYS A 120 -31.43 -3.26 -11.11
C LYS A 120 -32.81 -2.87 -10.54
N ILE A 121 -33.22 -3.51 -9.45
CA ILE A 121 -34.49 -3.20 -8.75
C ILE A 121 -34.38 -1.87 -8.00
N SER A 122 -33.23 -1.51 -7.46
CA SER A 122 -33.04 -0.32 -6.61
C SER A 122 -33.28 0.99 -7.37
N ASP A 123 -32.76 1.13 -8.60
CA ASP A 123 -32.84 2.39 -9.37
C ASP A 123 -32.91 2.21 -10.90
N GLY A 124 -33.05 0.98 -11.40
CA GLY A 124 -33.23 0.67 -12.82
C GLY A 124 -32.01 0.93 -13.72
N GLY A 125 -30.94 1.52 -13.21
CA GLY A 125 -29.78 1.96 -13.98
C GLY A 125 -28.82 0.83 -14.37
N THR A 126 -27.59 1.22 -14.73
CA THR A 126 -26.52 0.27 -15.10
C THR A 126 -26.05 -0.55 -13.90
N ILE A 127 -25.87 -1.86 -14.09
CA ILE A 127 -25.43 -2.79 -13.04
C ILE A 127 -23.93 -2.60 -12.76
N LEU A 128 -23.14 -2.53 -13.84
CA LEU A 128 -21.69 -2.41 -13.77
C LEU A 128 -21.24 -0.97 -14.00
N TYR A 129 -20.22 -0.60 -13.30
CA TYR A 129 -19.42 0.60 -13.49
C TYR A 129 -18.04 0.22 -13.97
N SER A 130 -17.51 0.93 -14.95
CA SER A 130 -16.13 0.74 -15.42
C SER A 130 -15.34 2.02 -15.29
N GLN A 131 -14.07 1.90 -14.91
CA GLN A 131 -13.16 3.03 -14.75
C GLN A 131 -11.78 2.70 -15.33
N VAL A 132 -11.20 3.66 -16.06
CA VAL A 132 -9.84 3.52 -16.58
C VAL A 132 -8.84 3.59 -15.43
N ARG A 133 -7.91 2.65 -15.41
CA ARG A 133 -6.83 2.53 -14.46
C ARG A 133 -5.51 2.24 -15.18
N THR A 134 -4.39 2.61 -14.54
CA THR A 134 -3.06 2.32 -15.04
C THR A 134 -2.64 0.92 -14.58
N GLY A 135 -2.26 0.08 -15.53
CA GLY A 135 -1.81 -1.29 -15.33
C GLY A 135 -0.31 -1.48 -15.56
N ARG A 136 0.07 -2.73 -15.86
CA ARG A 136 1.47 -3.09 -16.12
C ARG A 136 2.03 -2.31 -17.30
N ASP A 137 3.32 -1.95 -17.18
CA ASP A 137 4.08 -1.15 -18.17
C ASP A 137 3.41 0.20 -18.49
N GLY A 138 2.62 0.76 -17.55
CA GLY A 138 1.92 2.03 -17.71
C GLY A 138 0.70 1.98 -18.66
N LYS A 139 0.31 0.81 -19.14
CA LYS A 139 -0.81 0.65 -20.06
C LYS A 139 -2.13 0.80 -19.33
N ASN A 140 -3.03 1.60 -19.89
CA ASN A 140 -4.37 1.79 -19.34
C ASN A 140 -5.27 0.60 -19.67
N PHE A 141 -6.11 0.20 -18.70
CA PHE A 141 -7.14 -0.83 -18.84
C PHE A 141 -8.41 -0.41 -18.10
N ARG A 142 -9.51 -1.12 -18.29
CA ARG A 142 -10.79 -0.85 -17.62
C ARG A 142 -10.99 -1.82 -16.48
N VAL A 143 -11.11 -1.30 -15.26
CA VAL A 143 -11.55 -2.06 -14.08
C VAL A 143 -13.06 -2.09 -14.05
N TYR A 144 -13.65 -3.28 -13.79
CA TYR A 144 -15.09 -3.47 -13.64
C TYR A 144 -15.46 -3.61 -12.17
N LYS A 145 -16.54 -2.93 -11.77
CA LYS A 145 -17.12 -2.99 -10.42
C LYS A 145 -18.63 -2.97 -10.50
N PHE A 146 -19.31 -3.42 -9.46
CA PHE A 146 -20.73 -3.08 -9.31
C PHE A 146 -20.90 -1.60 -9.03
N ARG A 147 -21.94 -1.01 -9.56
CA ARG A 147 -22.26 0.38 -9.34
C ARG A 147 -22.75 0.59 -7.91
N THR A 148 -22.06 1.43 -7.16
CA THR A 148 -22.36 1.78 -5.77
C THR A 148 -22.68 3.26 -5.56
N MET A 149 -22.51 4.06 -6.61
CA MET A 149 -22.78 5.51 -6.62
C MET A 149 -23.88 5.85 -7.63
N ARG A 150 -24.49 7.03 -7.46
CA ARG A 150 -25.45 7.58 -8.43
C ARG A 150 -24.78 7.76 -9.80
N ALA A 151 -25.58 7.71 -10.88
CA ALA A 151 -25.05 7.77 -12.24
C ALA A 151 -24.32 9.08 -12.58
N ASP A 152 -24.64 10.16 -11.90
CA ASP A 152 -24.11 11.52 -12.08
C ASP A 152 -23.03 11.90 -11.06
N ALA A 153 -22.52 10.94 -10.28
CA ALA A 153 -21.65 11.16 -9.13
C ALA A 153 -20.37 11.97 -9.42
N GLU A 154 -19.82 11.89 -10.63
CA GLU A 154 -18.59 12.61 -11.03
C GLU A 154 -18.85 13.72 -12.08
N LYS A 155 -20.12 13.96 -12.44
CA LYS A 155 -20.46 14.90 -13.52
C LYS A 155 -20.03 16.34 -13.24
N TYR A 156 -20.04 16.75 -11.97
CA TYR A 156 -19.75 18.12 -11.55
C TYR A 156 -18.45 18.28 -10.77
N SER A 157 -17.92 17.21 -10.18
CA SER A 157 -16.76 17.26 -9.29
C SER A 157 -15.47 16.77 -9.93
N GLY A 158 -15.55 16.16 -11.12
CA GLY A 158 -14.37 15.51 -11.73
C GLY A 158 -13.83 14.32 -10.94
N PRO A 159 -12.59 13.90 -11.22
CA PRO A 159 -11.93 12.79 -10.53
C PRO A 159 -11.67 13.12 -9.06
N MET A 160 -12.41 12.50 -8.14
CA MET A 160 -12.21 12.65 -6.69
C MET A 160 -12.08 11.29 -6.02
N LEU A 161 -11.32 11.25 -4.93
CA LEU A 161 -11.30 10.10 -4.02
C LEU A 161 -12.61 10.08 -3.22
N ALA A 162 -13.14 8.88 -2.94
CA ALA A 162 -14.34 8.74 -2.11
C ALA A 162 -14.01 9.17 -0.67
N GLN A 163 -14.89 9.99 -0.09
CA GLN A 163 -14.78 10.46 1.29
C GLN A 163 -15.57 9.56 2.23
N GLU A 164 -15.29 9.68 3.52
CA GLU A 164 -16.14 9.10 4.57
C GLU A 164 -17.56 9.73 4.47
N ASN A 165 -18.58 8.88 4.50
CA ASN A 165 -19.99 9.32 4.32
C ASN A 165 -20.28 10.08 3.03
N ASP A 166 -19.60 9.73 1.93
CA ASP A 166 -19.80 10.36 0.62
C ASP A 166 -21.27 10.30 0.19
N PRO A 167 -21.95 11.46 0.00
CA PRO A 167 -23.37 11.51 -0.33
C PRO A 167 -23.71 10.93 -1.71
N ARG A 168 -22.72 10.70 -2.56
CA ARG A 168 -22.87 10.10 -3.88
C ARG A 168 -23.12 8.58 -3.81
N ILE A 169 -22.83 7.95 -2.66
CA ILE A 169 -22.97 6.51 -2.45
C ILE A 169 -24.43 6.19 -2.10
N THR A 170 -25.04 5.25 -2.84
CA THR A 170 -26.40 4.76 -2.55
C THR A 170 -26.41 3.96 -1.24
N TRP A 171 -27.58 3.78 -0.62
CA TRP A 171 -27.67 2.96 0.60
C TRP A 171 -27.25 1.51 0.35
N LEU A 172 -27.67 0.93 -0.78
CA LEU A 172 -27.24 -0.40 -1.22
C LEU A 172 -25.75 -0.41 -1.49
N GLY A 173 -25.21 0.64 -2.13
CA GLY A 173 -23.80 0.81 -2.40
C GLY A 173 -22.95 0.84 -1.14
N ARG A 174 -23.42 1.42 -0.03
CA ARG A 174 -22.74 1.38 1.28
C ARG A 174 -22.58 -0.06 1.79
N PHE A 175 -23.66 -0.84 1.73
CA PHE A 175 -23.61 -2.24 2.10
C PHE A 175 -22.63 -3.03 1.22
N LEU A 176 -22.72 -2.90 -0.13
CA LEU A 176 -21.85 -3.62 -1.06
C LEU A 176 -20.36 -3.30 -0.84
N ARG A 177 -20.03 -2.04 -0.54
CA ARG A 177 -18.66 -1.62 -0.21
C ARG A 177 -18.19 -2.16 1.14
N ALA A 178 -19.05 -2.17 2.14
CA ALA A 178 -18.72 -2.69 3.47
C ALA A 178 -18.33 -4.18 3.43
N VAL A 179 -18.99 -4.96 2.57
CA VAL A 179 -18.70 -6.40 2.38
C VAL A 179 -17.80 -6.69 1.17
N ARG A 180 -17.29 -5.65 0.48
CA ARG A 180 -16.42 -5.75 -0.70
C ARG A 180 -16.99 -6.52 -1.89
N ILE A 181 -18.28 -6.76 -1.94
CA ILE A 181 -18.97 -7.42 -3.05
C ILE A 181 -18.90 -6.58 -4.33
N ASP A 182 -18.83 -5.25 -4.20
CA ASP A 182 -18.68 -4.33 -5.32
C ASP A 182 -17.45 -4.58 -6.19
N GLU A 183 -16.41 -5.20 -5.66
CA GLU A 183 -15.17 -5.49 -6.37
C GLU A 183 -15.12 -6.88 -7.04
N LEU A 184 -16.14 -7.75 -6.82
CA LEU A 184 -16.17 -9.09 -7.42
C LEU A 184 -16.05 -9.11 -8.96
N PRO A 185 -16.62 -8.15 -9.73
CA PRO A 185 -16.45 -8.13 -11.18
C PRO A 185 -14.99 -7.99 -11.64
N GLN A 186 -14.06 -7.56 -10.77
CA GLN A 186 -12.62 -7.49 -11.10
C GLN A 186 -12.01 -8.89 -11.33
N ILE A 187 -12.66 -9.97 -10.87
CA ILE A 187 -12.23 -11.34 -11.19
C ILE A 187 -12.16 -11.52 -12.72
N TRP A 188 -13.05 -10.87 -13.47
CA TRP A 188 -12.99 -10.86 -14.94
C TRP A 188 -11.70 -10.23 -15.46
N ASN A 189 -11.24 -9.13 -14.86
CA ASN A 189 -9.97 -8.51 -15.24
C ASN A 189 -8.77 -9.45 -15.01
N VAL A 190 -8.84 -10.31 -13.98
CA VAL A 190 -7.81 -11.33 -13.75
C VAL A 190 -7.90 -12.41 -14.84
N LEU A 191 -9.08 -12.90 -15.19
CA LEU A 191 -9.27 -13.93 -16.21
C LEU A 191 -8.77 -13.49 -17.59
N VAL A 192 -9.06 -12.24 -18.00
CA VAL A 192 -8.57 -11.71 -19.29
C VAL A 192 -7.10 -11.31 -19.24
N GLY A 193 -6.53 -11.12 -18.07
CA GLY A 193 -5.11 -10.91 -17.87
C GLY A 193 -4.66 -9.46 -17.68
N ASP A 194 -5.58 -8.53 -17.51
CA ASP A 194 -5.28 -7.13 -17.16
C ASP A 194 -4.79 -7.00 -15.73
N MET A 195 -5.30 -7.85 -14.83
CA MET A 195 -4.97 -7.87 -13.42
C MET A 195 -4.40 -9.22 -12.98
N SER A 196 -3.92 -9.27 -11.77
CA SER A 196 -3.52 -10.42 -10.98
C SER A 196 -4.39 -10.49 -9.71
N ILE A 197 -4.43 -11.62 -9.02
CA ILE A 197 -5.04 -11.68 -7.67
C ILE A 197 -4.24 -10.78 -6.71
N VAL A 198 -2.90 -10.90 -6.73
CA VAL A 198 -2.02 -10.13 -5.84
C VAL A 198 -1.14 -9.18 -6.65
N GLY A 199 -1.11 -7.92 -6.25
CA GLY A 199 -0.27 -6.89 -6.87
C GLY A 199 -0.59 -5.49 -6.31
N PRO A 200 0.12 -4.46 -6.76
CA PRO A 200 -0.20 -3.07 -6.45
C PRO A 200 -1.63 -2.72 -6.84
N ARG A 201 -2.35 -1.98 -5.97
CA ARG A 201 -3.71 -1.54 -6.31
C ARG A 201 -3.68 -0.58 -7.51
N PRO A 202 -4.48 -0.81 -8.57
CA PRO A 202 -4.47 0.07 -9.74
C PRO A 202 -5.05 1.45 -9.41
N GLU A 203 -4.35 2.50 -9.81
CA GLU A 203 -4.76 3.88 -9.60
C GLU A 203 -5.22 4.54 -10.92
N ARG A 204 -5.97 5.66 -10.81
CA ARG A 204 -6.44 6.42 -11.98
C ARG A 204 -5.26 7.10 -12.67
N PRO A 205 -5.20 7.15 -14.02
CA PRO A 205 -4.09 7.77 -14.76
C PRO A 205 -3.79 9.20 -14.30
N PHE A 206 -4.82 9.98 -13.98
CA PHE A 206 -4.69 11.34 -13.47
C PHE A 206 -3.83 11.41 -12.19
N PHE A 207 -4.12 10.56 -11.19
CA PHE A 207 -3.34 10.53 -9.95
C PHE A 207 -1.96 9.91 -10.16
N VAL A 208 -1.85 8.91 -11.03
CA VAL A 208 -0.55 8.28 -11.36
C VAL A 208 0.42 9.31 -11.93
N GLN A 209 -0.06 10.17 -12.83
CA GLN A 209 0.77 11.21 -13.41
C GLN A 209 1.26 12.20 -12.35
N GLN A 210 0.37 12.69 -11.49
CA GLN A 210 0.75 13.58 -10.38
C GLN A 210 1.79 12.93 -9.45
N TYR A 211 1.58 11.66 -9.08
CA TYR A 211 2.52 10.96 -8.20
C TYR A 211 3.88 10.71 -8.85
N ILE A 212 3.94 10.47 -10.17
CA ILE A 212 5.21 10.32 -10.90
C ILE A 212 5.96 11.65 -11.01
N GLU A 213 5.26 12.78 -11.15
CA GLU A 213 5.87 14.11 -11.15
C GLU A 213 6.50 14.43 -9.78
N GLU A 214 5.84 14.06 -8.67
CA GLU A 214 6.34 14.25 -7.31
C GLU A 214 7.41 13.21 -6.91
N MET A 215 7.25 11.97 -7.37
CA MET A 215 8.03 10.78 -7.02
C MET A 215 8.24 9.93 -8.27
N PRO A 216 9.30 10.14 -9.06
CA PRO A 216 9.54 9.35 -10.29
C PRO A 216 9.57 7.84 -10.08
N GLU A 217 9.97 7.38 -8.89
CA GLU A 217 9.99 5.97 -8.49
C GLU A 217 8.60 5.35 -8.43
N TYR A 218 7.54 6.15 -8.37
CA TYR A 218 6.17 5.67 -8.39
C TYR A 218 5.85 4.86 -9.66
N ALA A 219 6.57 5.12 -10.76
CA ALA A 219 6.47 4.37 -12.02
C ALA A 219 6.83 2.88 -11.85
N TYR A 220 7.73 2.53 -10.92
CA TYR A 220 8.20 1.14 -10.75
C TYR A 220 7.10 0.18 -10.28
N ARG A 221 6.03 0.69 -9.66
CA ARG A 221 4.89 -0.14 -9.27
C ARG A 221 4.17 -0.77 -10.47
N HIS A 222 4.36 -0.21 -11.67
CA HIS A 222 3.80 -0.73 -12.91
C HIS A 222 4.66 -1.83 -13.56
N ASN A 223 5.76 -2.25 -12.96
CA ASN A 223 6.58 -3.36 -13.45
C ASN A 223 5.89 -4.72 -13.31
N VAL A 224 4.84 -4.80 -12.52
CA VAL A 224 3.99 -5.98 -12.34
C VAL A 224 2.54 -5.67 -12.70
N LYS A 225 1.71 -6.71 -12.85
CA LYS A 225 0.26 -6.50 -13.01
C LYS A 225 -0.34 -5.96 -11.71
N PRO A 226 -1.32 -5.04 -11.81
CA PRO A 226 -2.07 -4.60 -10.64
C PRO A 226 -2.88 -5.75 -10.05
N GLY A 227 -3.12 -5.71 -8.72
CA GLY A 227 -3.81 -6.75 -7.98
C GLY A 227 -5.21 -6.36 -7.51
N ILE A 228 -6.07 -7.35 -7.30
CA ILE A 228 -7.31 -7.20 -6.52
C ILE A 228 -6.94 -6.91 -5.06
N THR A 229 -5.96 -7.66 -4.54
CA THR A 229 -5.33 -7.41 -3.24
C THR A 229 -3.82 -7.20 -3.40
N GLY A 230 -3.15 -6.75 -2.34
CA GLY A 230 -1.70 -6.53 -2.33
C GLY A 230 -1.18 -6.16 -0.95
N LEU A 231 0.14 -6.06 -0.84
CA LEU A 231 0.80 -5.81 0.43
C LEU A 231 0.33 -4.49 1.07
N ALA A 232 0.18 -3.42 0.28
CA ALA A 232 -0.33 -2.14 0.75
C ALA A 232 -1.77 -2.20 1.25
N GLN A 233 -2.61 -3.09 0.69
CA GLN A 233 -4.00 -3.26 1.10
C GLN A 233 -4.14 -4.08 2.38
N VAL A 234 -3.19 -4.97 2.65
CA VAL A 234 -3.19 -5.84 3.84
C VAL A 234 -2.56 -5.17 5.05
N TYR A 235 -1.44 -4.48 4.85
CA TYR A 235 -0.67 -3.85 5.93
C TYR A 235 -0.89 -2.35 6.06
N GLY A 236 -1.24 -1.68 4.97
CA GLY A 236 -1.60 -0.27 4.98
C GLY A 236 -2.97 -0.04 5.61
N LYS A 237 -3.17 1.16 6.14
CA LYS A 237 -4.49 1.65 6.56
C LYS A 237 -5.05 2.55 5.47
N TYR A 238 -6.31 2.92 5.60
CA TYR A 238 -6.96 3.81 4.64
C TYR A 238 -6.21 5.16 4.48
N ASN A 239 -5.59 5.65 5.57
CA ASN A 239 -4.84 6.90 5.64
C ASN A 239 -3.36 6.77 5.20
N THR A 240 -2.96 5.61 4.67
CA THR A 240 -1.59 5.39 4.19
C THR A 240 -1.28 6.35 3.04
N THR A 241 -0.20 7.11 3.16
CA THR A 241 0.22 8.08 2.15
C THR A 241 0.55 7.41 0.80
N PRO A 242 0.54 8.13 -0.33
CA PRO A 242 1.00 7.58 -1.61
C PRO A 242 2.42 7.03 -1.54
N PHE A 243 3.31 7.68 -0.78
CA PHE A 243 4.67 7.21 -0.55
C PHE A 243 4.71 5.88 0.23
N ASP A 244 3.98 5.78 1.34
CA ASP A 244 3.95 4.54 2.12
C ASP A 244 3.34 3.37 1.33
N LYS A 245 2.32 3.65 0.49
CA LYS A 245 1.80 2.64 -0.45
C LYS A 245 2.86 2.18 -1.44
N LEU A 246 3.64 3.12 -1.98
CA LEU A 246 4.76 2.82 -2.86
C LEU A 246 5.79 1.94 -2.16
N VAL A 247 6.12 2.22 -0.89
CA VAL A 247 7.03 1.39 -0.08
C VAL A 247 6.56 -0.06 -0.05
N TYR A 248 5.29 -0.30 0.31
CA TYR A 248 4.72 -1.65 0.31
C TYR A 248 4.72 -2.29 -1.07
N ASP A 249 4.37 -1.53 -2.11
CA ASP A 249 4.33 -2.04 -3.49
C ASP A 249 5.74 -2.44 -3.97
N LEU A 250 6.77 -1.64 -3.69
CA LEU A 250 8.16 -1.97 -4.04
C LEU A 250 8.68 -3.18 -3.25
N MET A 251 8.38 -3.28 -1.96
CA MET A 251 8.72 -4.46 -1.15
C MET A 251 8.08 -5.73 -1.71
N TYR A 252 6.82 -5.65 -2.17
CA TYR A 252 6.16 -6.77 -2.83
C TYR A 252 6.85 -7.13 -4.15
N ILE A 253 7.14 -6.14 -5.01
CA ILE A 253 7.75 -6.36 -6.32
C ILE A 253 9.10 -7.06 -6.20
N GLN A 254 9.93 -6.65 -5.24
CA GLN A 254 11.23 -7.28 -4.98
C GLN A 254 11.12 -8.73 -4.50
N ARG A 255 10.05 -9.07 -3.81
CA ARG A 255 9.80 -10.41 -3.24
C ARG A 255 8.66 -11.14 -3.94
N CYS A 256 8.36 -10.75 -5.17
CA CYS A 256 7.26 -11.32 -5.95
C CYS A 256 7.53 -12.82 -6.24
N ASN A 257 6.80 -13.70 -5.56
CA ASN A 257 6.80 -15.13 -5.76
C ASN A 257 5.48 -15.74 -5.28
N ILE A 258 5.23 -17.01 -5.59
CA ILE A 258 3.97 -17.70 -5.24
C ILE A 258 3.73 -17.74 -3.73
N LEU A 259 4.76 -17.98 -2.93
CA LEU A 259 4.62 -18.06 -1.48
C LEU A 259 4.18 -16.72 -0.89
N THR A 260 4.78 -15.63 -1.35
CA THR A 260 4.38 -14.27 -0.97
C THR A 260 2.92 -14.01 -1.35
N ASP A 261 2.50 -14.42 -2.55
CA ASP A 261 1.12 -14.27 -3.00
C ASP A 261 0.13 -15.04 -2.11
N LEU A 262 0.44 -16.30 -1.79
CA LEU A 262 -0.39 -17.13 -0.90
C LEU A 262 -0.53 -16.49 0.49
N ILE A 263 0.58 -16.00 1.06
CA ILE A 263 0.56 -15.30 2.35
C ILE A 263 -0.36 -14.07 2.29
N ILE A 264 -0.26 -13.26 1.22
CA ILE A 264 -1.09 -12.06 1.06
C ILE A 264 -2.56 -12.43 0.87
N ILE A 265 -2.88 -13.49 0.12
CA ILE A 265 -4.26 -13.98 -0.05
C ILE A 265 -4.85 -14.40 1.31
N ILE A 266 -4.13 -15.21 2.09
CA ILE A 266 -4.57 -15.65 3.42
C ILE A 266 -4.79 -14.43 4.34
N GLN A 267 -3.87 -13.48 4.32
CA GLN A 267 -3.99 -12.28 5.13
C GLN A 267 -5.14 -11.38 4.68
N THR A 268 -5.42 -11.31 3.36
CA THR A 268 -6.59 -10.59 2.84
C THR A 268 -7.88 -11.14 3.42
N VAL A 269 -8.04 -12.47 3.44
CA VAL A 269 -9.21 -13.10 4.07
C VAL A 269 -9.33 -12.69 5.55
N LYS A 270 -8.22 -12.69 6.30
CA LYS A 270 -8.23 -12.26 7.71
C LYS A 270 -8.64 -10.78 7.86
N VAL A 271 -8.15 -9.90 6.99
CA VAL A 271 -8.47 -8.45 7.02
C VAL A 271 -9.94 -8.21 6.70
N LEU A 272 -10.56 -8.97 5.79
CA LEU A 272 -11.99 -8.84 5.47
C LEU A 272 -12.92 -9.07 6.68
N PHE A 273 -12.49 -9.88 7.65
CA PHE A 273 -13.22 -10.11 8.89
C PHE A 273 -12.89 -9.13 10.01
N THR A 274 -12.01 -8.14 9.78
CA THR A 274 -11.59 -7.16 10.78
C THR A 274 -12.29 -5.81 10.52
N LYS A 275 -13.04 -5.31 11.48
CA LYS A 275 -13.87 -4.07 11.38
C LYS A 275 -13.09 -2.83 10.92
N SER A 276 -11.77 -2.75 11.18
CA SER A 276 -10.94 -1.59 10.83
C SER A 276 -10.65 -1.43 9.33
N ALA A 277 -11.05 -2.37 8.48
CA ALA A 277 -10.77 -2.33 7.04
C ALA A 277 -11.79 -1.49 6.23
N THR A 278 -12.90 -1.07 6.84
CA THR A 278 -14.01 -0.40 6.16
C THR A 278 -14.19 1.08 6.53
N ASP A 279 -13.45 1.56 7.52
CA ASP A 279 -13.52 2.98 7.92
C ASP A 279 -12.94 3.86 6.81
N GLY A 280 -13.75 4.79 6.31
CA GLY A 280 -13.36 5.76 5.26
C GLY A 280 -12.25 6.70 5.72
N VAL A 281 -11.82 7.61 4.84
CA VAL A 281 -10.81 8.64 5.16
C VAL A 281 -11.34 9.48 6.32
N GLN A 282 -10.96 9.16 7.54
CA GLN A 282 -10.86 10.18 8.55
C GLN A 282 -9.70 11.08 8.10
N GLN A 283 -10.00 12.33 7.82
CA GLN A 283 -8.96 13.34 7.76
C GLN A 283 -8.32 13.36 9.14
N PHE A 284 -7.20 12.63 9.30
CA PHE A 284 -6.30 12.85 10.40
C PHE A 284 -5.69 14.26 10.18
N LYS A 285 -6.43 15.25 10.63
CA LYS A 285 -5.90 16.54 11.04
C LYS A 285 -5.35 16.48 12.48
N GLU A 286 -4.93 15.35 12.94
CA GLU A 286 -3.98 15.32 14.02
C GLU A 286 -2.59 15.38 13.38
N GLU A 287 -2.16 16.58 12.99
CA GLU A 287 -0.78 16.97 13.17
C GLU A 287 -0.41 16.43 14.54
N ILE A 288 0.62 15.58 14.60
CA ILE A 288 1.16 15.15 15.89
C ILE A 288 1.46 16.47 16.60
N ASP A 289 0.66 16.82 17.58
CA ASP A 289 0.86 18.02 18.36
C ASP A 289 2.18 17.83 19.12
N LEU A 290 3.27 18.25 18.47
CA LEU A 290 4.61 18.09 19.00
C LEU A 290 4.77 18.83 20.34
N THR A 291 3.84 19.75 20.67
CA THR A 291 3.84 20.44 21.97
C THR A 291 3.49 19.49 23.13
N LYS A 292 2.82 18.37 22.85
CA LYS A 292 2.50 17.33 23.87
C LYS A 292 3.70 16.43 24.19
N TYR A 293 4.79 16.55 23.45
CA TYR A 293 5.98 15.72 23.60
C TYR A 293 7.17 16.58 24.02
N GLU A 294 8.03 16.04 24.86
CA GLU A 294 9.26 16.69 25.23
C GLU A 294 10.21 16.77 24.03
N ILE A 295 10.17 17.89 23.29
CA ILE A 295 11.08 18.15 22.17
C ILE A 295 12.39 18.64 22.77
N ARG A 296 13.41 17.78 22.77
CA ARG A 296 14.77 18.18 23.13
C ARG A 296 15.45 18.78 21.90
N LYS A 297 15.34 20.11 21.76
CA LYS A 297 16.08 20.88 20.75
C LYS A 297 17.52 20.98 21.17
N GLY A 298 18.45 20.68 20.27
CA GLY A 298 19.85 21.11 20.40
C GLY A 298 19.95 22.65 20.32
N ILE A 299 20.92 23.19 20.98
CA ILE A 299 21.13 24.66 21.13
C ILE A 299 21.67 25.27 19.83
N TYR A 300 21.01 25.19 18.71
CA TYR A 300 21.28 26.05 17.55
C TYR A 300 20.03 26.17 16.65
N GLY A 301 19.71 27.43 16.45
CA GLY A 301 18.62 28.06 15.80
C GLY A 301 18.19 27.57 14.41
N ASP A 302 16.99 27.98 14.17
CA ASP A 302 16.27 28.20 12.91
C ASP A 302 16.95 27.76 11.60
N PHE A 303 16.35 26.73 10.99
CA PHE A 303 16.31 26.61 9.54
C PHE A 303 14.91 26.20 9.13
#